data_f0ea80bcd04a0533479a6c67fe6a89fd
#
_entry.id   f0ea80bcd04a0533479a6c67fe6a89fd
#
_cell.length_a   1.000
_cell.length_b   1.000
_cell.length_c   1.000
_cell.angle_alpha   90.00
_cell.angle_beta   90.00
_cell.angle_gamma   90.00
#
_symmetry.space_group_name_H-M   'P 1'
#
loop_
_entity.id
_entity.type
_entity.pdbx_description
1 polymer ?
#
loop_
_entity_poly.entity_id
_entity_poly.type
_entity_poly.pdbx_seq_one_letter_code
_entity_poly.pdbx_strand_id
1 'polypeptide(L)'
;RNLRGSFVRVMNIRKEDTTMADVKKVIEIIDKIIADVDEQKLFLTELDNVIGDGDHGINLARGFDAVKTIEDTFESKDIGAILKAIGMKLVSTVGGASGPLYGTAFMKSGALLNGKTEMDMNDFIEMLQVSIDGIMKRGKAVKGEKTMLDAMIPAHDAIKASYEADGDAKKALDAGVKAAEEGIEYTKTIIATKGRASCL
;
A
#
# COMPACT_ATOMS: atom_id res chain seq x y z
N ARG A 1 -18.66 10.62 -0.59
CA ARG A 1 -18.75 9.21 -0.14
C ARG A 1 -17.43 8.81 0.49
N ASN A 2 -17.51 8.24 1.66
CA ASN A 2 -16.50 8.21 2.71
C ASN A 2 -15.35 7.23 2.42
N LEU A 3 -14.21 7.69 1.89
CA LEU A 3 -12.94 6.94 1.85
C LEU A 3 -12.45 6.54 3.27
N ARG A 4 -12.98 7.19 4.31
CA ARG A 4 -12.71 6.87 5.72
C ARG A 4 -13.05 5.44 6.12
N GLY A 5 -14.05 4.80 5.47
CA GLY A 5 -14.49 3.46 5.87
C GLY A 5 -13.52 2.34 5.49
N SER A 6 -12.91 2.39 4.31
CA SER A 6 -12.07 1.29 3.82
C SER A 6 -10.66 1.30 4.38
N PHE A 7 -9.99 2.46 4.39
CA PHE A 7 -8.62 2.56 4.91
C PHE A 7 -8.55 2.34 6.44
N VAL A 8 -9.53 2.87 7.19
CA VAL A 8 -9.64 2.66 8.64
C VAL A 8 -9.94 1.21 9.01
N ARG A 9 -10.66 0.46 8.16
CA ARG A 9 -10.93 -0.97 8.40
C ARG A 9 -9.68 -1.85 8.35
N VAL A 10 -8.77 -1.58 7.42
CA VAL A 10 -7.51 -2.34 7.30
C VAL A 10 -6.60 -2.14 8.51
N MET A 11 -6.68 -0.95 9.15
CA MET A 11 -5.80 -0.58 10.25
C MET A 11 -6.44 -0.69 11.66
N ASN A 12 -7.63 -1.27 11.80
CA ASN A 12 -8.31 -1.43 13.10
C ASN A 12 -7.69 -2.60 13.90
N ILE A 13 -6.42 -2.47 14.26
CA ILE A 13 -5.73 -3.34 15.23
C ILE A 13 -6.21 -2.92 16.63
N ARG A 14 -6.86 -3.83 17.36
CA ARG A 14 -7.31 -3.55 18.72
C ARG A 14 -6.11 -3.28 19.64
N LYS A 15 -6.28 -2.41 20.62
CA LYS A 15 -5.26 -2.00 21.60
C LYS A 15 -4.70 -3.15 22.47
N GLU A 16 -5.29 -4.36 22.36
CA GLU A 16 -4.87 -5.56 23.08
C GLU A 16 -3.99 -6.50 22.23
N ASP A 17 -3.93 -6.29 20.91
CA ASP A 17 -3.05 -7.05 20.03
C ASP A 17 -1.71 -6.33 19.97
N THR A 18 -0.79 -6.89 20.67
CA THR A 18 0.65 -6.68 20.68
C THR A 18 1.21 -5.86 19.50
N THR A 19 2.24 -5.11 19.79
CA THR A 19 3.09 -4.37 18.83
C THR A 19 3.66 -5.22 17.69
N MET A 20 3.29 -6.50 17.60
CA MET A 20 3.82 -7.47 16.63
C MET A 20 2.71 -8.11 15.81
N ALA A 21 2.99 -8.31 14.51
CA ALA A 21 2.16 -9.10 13.61
C ALA A 21 2.93 -10.35 13.18
N ASP A 22 2.35 -11.52 13.42
CA ASP A 22 2.87 -12.80 12.92
C ASP A 22 2.42 -13.05 11.46
N VAL A 23 2.87 -14.17 10.88
CA VAL A 23 2.51 -14.58 9.52
C VAL A 23 0.99 -14.64 9.33
N LYS A 24 0.25 -15.18 10.30
CA LYS A 24 -1.21 -15.28 10.22
C LYS A 24 -1.86 -13.91 10.15
N LYS A 25 -1.40 -12.98 10.98
CA LYS A 25 -1.91 -11.60 10.98
C LYS A 25 -1.59 -10.88 9.68
N VAL A 26 -0.42 -11.11 9.10
CA VAL A 26 -0.04 -10.57 7.79
C VAL A 26 -0.97 -11.10 6.71
N ILE A 27 -1.29 -12.40 6.69
CA ILE A 27 -2.26 -12.99 5.76
C ILE A 27 -3.64 -12.34 5.92
N GLU A 28 -4.15 -12.21 7.15
CA GLU A 28 -5.42 -11.53 7.42
C GLU A 28 -5.45 -10.07 6.91
N ILE A 29 -4.33 -9.35 6.99
CA ILE A 29 -4.20 -7.99 6.45
C ILE A 29 -4.25 -8.01 4.93
N ILE A 30 -3.57 -8.97 4.29
CA ILE A 30 -3.56 -9.12 2.83
C ILE A 30 -4.98 -9.42 2.33
N ASP A 31 -5.72 -10.31 2.99
CA ASP A 31 -7.11 -10.63 2.65
C ASP A 31 -8.01 -9.39 2.70
N LYS A 32 -7.81 -8.55 3.71
CA LYS A 32 -8.53 -7.29 3.81
C LYS A 32 -8.18 -6.33 2.67
N ILE A 33 -6.91 -6.22 2.31
CA ILE A 33 -6.47 -5.41 1.17
C ILE A 33 -7.13 -5.90 -0.12
N ILE A 34 -7.16 -7.22 -0.34
CA ILE A 34 -7.79 -7.83 -1.50
C ILE A 34 -9.29 -7.50 -1.54
N ALA A 35 -9.98 -7.67 -0.41
CA ALA A 35 -11.40 -7.37 -0.31
C ALA A 35 -11.71 -5.88 -0.55
N ASP A 36 -10.93 -4.97 0.04
CA ASP A 36 -11.09 -3.53 -0.12
C ASP A 36 -10.84 -3.07 -1.56
N VAL A 37 -9.83 -3.63 -2.22
CA VAL A 37 -9.55 -3.34 -3.64
C VAL A 37 -10.71 -3.83 -4.53
N ASP A 38 -11.26 -5.01 -4.27
CA ASP A 38 -12.40 -5.53 -5.04
C ASP A 38 -13.66 -4.68 -4.81
N GLU A 39 -13.95 -4.28 -3.57
CA GLU A 39 -15.08 -3.39 -3.24
C GLU A 39 -14.96 -2.03 -3.94
N GLN A 40 -13.74 -1.48 -4.03
CA GLN A 40 -13.50 -0.13 -4.56
C GLN A 40 -13.16 -0.10 -6.06
N LYS A 41 -13.10 -1.23 -6.74
CA LYS A 41 -12.63 -1.31 -8.14
C LYS A 41 -13.37 -0.40 -9.10
N LEU A 42 -14.70 -0.30 -8.97
CA LEU A 42 -15.50 0.56 -9.86
C LEU A 42 -15.27 2.03 -9.56
N PHE A 43 -15.14 2.41 -8.29
CA PHE A 43 -14.81 3.77 -7.89
C PHE A 43 -13.42 4.20 -8.40
N LEU A 44 -12.42 3.33 -8.26
CA LEU A 44 -11.06 3.59 -8.79
C LEU A 44 -11.06 3.70 -10.31
N THR A 45 -11.86 2.89 -10.99
CA THR A 45 -12.05 2.95 -12.45
C THR A 45 -12.74 4.25 -12.87
N GLU A 46 -13.75 4.71 -12.13
CA GLU A 46 -14.43 5.99 -12.38
C GLU A 46 -13.49 7.18 -12.25
N LEU A 47 -12.62 7.18 -11.23
CA LEU A 47 -11.60 8.21 -11.05
C LEU A 47 -10.59 8.23 -12.22
N ASP A 48 -10.19 7.07 -12.70
CA ASP A 48 -9.26 6.93 -13.82
C ASP A 48 -9.89 7.34 -15.16
N ASN A 49 -11.19 7.13 -15.33
CA ASN A 49 -11.91 7.54 -16.55
C ASN A 49 -11.83 9.04 -16.85
N VAL A 50 -11.62 9.87 -15.83
CA VAL A 50 -11.58 11.34 -15.99
C VAL A 50 -10.34 11.79 -16.76
N ILE A 51 -9.20 11.10 -16.56
CA ILE A 51 -7.89 11.51 -17.11
C ILE A 51 -7.03 10.33 -17.58
N GLY A 52 -7.50 9.10 -17.41
CA GLY A 52 -6.80 7.86 -17.78
C GLY A 52 -7.52 7.13 -18.91
N ASP A 53 -7.38 5.81 -18.91
CA ASP A 53 -8.06 4.89 -19.82
C ASP A 53 -9.18 4.07 -19.16
N GLY A 54 -9.49 4.39 -17.90
CA GLY A 54 -10.60 3.79 -17.17
C GLY A 54 -10.41 2.32 -16.82
N ASP A 55 -9.18 1.87 -16.66
CA ASP A 55 -8.90 0.46 -16.39
C ASP A 55 -8.20 0.20 -15.04
N HIS A 56 -7.82 1.26 -14.31
CA HIS A 56 -6.97 1.15 -13.12
C HIS A 56 -7.59 0.24 -12.05
N GLY A 57 -8.84 0.48 -11.66
CA GLY A 57 -9.50 -0.29 -10.59
C GLY A 57 -9.69 -1.76 -10.97
N ILE A 58 -10.12 -2.03 -12.22
CA ILE A 58 -10.30 -3.40 -12.73
C ILE A 58 -8.97 -4.13 -12.83
N ASN A 59 -7.92 -3.46 -13.32
CA ASN A 59 -6.59 -4.04 -13.42
C ASN A 59 -6.00 -4.36 -12.04
N LEU A 60 -6.18 -3.46 -11.06
CA LEU A 60 -5.70 -3.66 -9.72
C LEU A 60 -6.43 -4.83 -9.03
N ALA A 61 -7.77 -4.88 -9.12
CA ALA A 61 -8.57 -5.98 -8.59
C ALA A 61 -8.15 -7.32 -9.20
N ARG A 62 -7.99 -7.39 -10.52
CA ARG A 62 -7.49 -8.60 -11.21
C ARG A 62 -6.13 -9.04 -10.66
N GLY A 63 -5.23 -8.10 -10.36
CA GLY A 63 -3.92 -8.41 -9.78
C GLY A 63 -4.04 -9.02 -8.38
N PHE A 64 -4.88 -8.46 -7.53
CA PHE A 64 -5.12 -8.98 -6.18
C PHE A 64 -5.94 -10.27 -6.19
N ASP A 65 -6.87 -10.47 -7.12
CA ASP A 65 -7.53 -11.77 -7.32
C ASP A 65 -6.52 -12.86 -7.72
N ALA A 66 -5.51 -12.51 -8.52
CA ALA A 66 -4.44 -13.44 -8.83
C ALA A 66 -3.57 -13.78 -7.58
N VAL A 67 -3.42 -12.88 -6.60
CA VAL A 67 -2.76 -13.17 -5.34
C VAL A 67 -3.51 -14.26 -4.56
N LYS A 68 -4.84 -14.25 -4.53
CA LYS A 68 -5.64 -15.33 -3.91
C LYS A 68 -5.27 -16.72 -4.44
N THR A 69 -4.89 -16.83 -5.70
CA THR A 69 -4.54 -18.14 -6.29
C THR A 69 -3.26 -18.77 -5.73
N ILE A 70 -2.48 -18.01 -4.96
CA ILE A 70 -1.23 -18.49 -4.34
C ILE A 70 -1.27 -18.45 -2.82
N GLU A 71 -2.40 -18.04 -2.24
CA GLU A 71 -2.58 -17.82 -0.80
C GLU A 71 -2.38 -19.11 0.01
N ASP A 72 -2.86 -20.25 -0.47
CA ASP A 72 -2.66 -21.57 0.16
C ASP A 72 -1.19 -21.91 0.43
N THR A 73 -0.26 -21.22 -0.27
CA THR A 73 1.17 -21.39 -0.07
C THR A 73 1.76 -20.50 1.03
N PHE A 74 0.98 -19.58 1.61
CA PHE A 74 1.51 -18.56 2.51
C PHE A 74 1.82 -19.08 3.91
N GLU A 75 1.00 -19.99 4.45
CA GLU A 75 1.18 -20.54 5.80
C GLU A 75 2.56 -21.20 6.02
N SER A 76 3.17 -21.70 4.95
CA SER A 76 4.48 -22.35 5.01
C SER A 76 5.66 -21.39 4.79
N LYS A 77 5.40 -20.09 4.66
CA LYS A 77 6.40 -19.06 4.32
C LYS A 77 6.62 -18.07 5.46
N ASP A 78 7.79 -17.45 5.48
CA ASP A 78 8.04 -16.24 6.25
C ASP A 78 7.38 -15.01 5.59
N ILE A 79 7.26 -13.92 6.33
CA ILE A 79 6.61 -12.68 5.88
C ILE A 79 7.29 -12.13 4.62
N GLY A 80 8.61 -12.17 4.57
CA GLY A 80 9.37 -11.68 3.41
C GLY A 80 9.08 -12.48 2.14
N ALA A 81 8.99 -13.81 2.25
CA ALA A 81 8.66 -14.69 1.14
C ALA A 81 7.23 -14.48 0.64
N ILE A 82 6.26 -14.24 1.54
CA ILE A 82 4.87 -13.90 1.20
C ILE A 82 4.84 -12.60 0.39
N LEU A 83 5.40 -11.52 0.93
CA LEU A 83 5.40 -10.21 0.28
C LEU A 83 6.10 -10.25 -1.09
N LYS A 84 7.20 -11.00 -1.20
CA LYS A 84 7.89 -11.20 -2.47
C LYS A 84 7.03 -11.94 -3.49
N ALA A 85 6.30 -12.99 -3.08
CA ALA A 85 5.39 -13.73 -3.94
C ALA A 85 4.25 -12.84 -4.45
N ILE A 86 3.67 -12.02 -3.56
CA ILE A 86 2.66 -11.01 -3.92
C ILE A 86 3.23 -10.02 -4.95
N GLY A 87 4.40 -9.47 -4.67
CA GLY A 87 5.03 -8.51 -5.58
C GLY A 87 5.25 -9.07 -6.99
N MET A 88 5.76 -10.30 -7.10
CA MET A 88 5.92 -10.98 -8.39
C MET A 88 4.59 -11.22 -9.10
N LYS A 89 3.54 -11.60 -8.35
CA LYS A 89 2.20 -11.82 -8.90
C LYS A 89 1.63 -10.51 -9.46
N LEU A 90 1.73 -9.40 -8.71
CA LEU A 90 1.25 -8.09 -9.15
C LEU A 90 2.00 -7.59 -10.40
N VAL A 91 3.33 -7.75 -10.48
CA VAL A 91 4.09 -7.40 -11.69
C VAL A 91 3.59 -8.15 -12.91
N SER A 92 3.22 -9.42 -12.77
CA SER A 92 2.83 -10.27 -13.89
C SER A 92 1.37 -10.13 -14.31
N THR A 93 0.51 -9.55 -13.46
CA THR A 93 -0.96 -9.57 -13.68
C THR A 93 -1.60 -8.19 -13.74
N VAL A 94 -1.03 -7.18 -13.08
CA VAL A 94 -1.55 -5.81 -13.13
C VAL A 94 -0.99 -5.09 -14.34
N GLY A 95 -1.88 -4.56 -15.18
CA GLY A 95 -1.51 -3.78 -16.35
C GLY A 95 -0.95 -2.38 -16.03
N GLY A 96 -0.42 -1.71 -17.03
CA GLY A 96 0.06 -0.34 -16.92
C GLY A 96 1.25 -0.16 -15.98
N ALA A 97 1.41 1.05 -15.46
CA ALA A 97 2.49 1.38 -14.53
C ALA A 97 2.28 0.80 -13.11
N SER A 98 1.03 0.53 -12.75
CA SER A 98 0.64 0.09 -11.40
C SER A 98 1.27 -1.24 -11.02
N GLY A 99 1.27 -2.23 -11.91
CA GLY A 99 1.89 -3.53 -11.66
C GLY A 99 3.36 -3.42 -11.27
N PRO A 100 4.22 -2.82 -12.09
CA PRO A 100 5.61 -2.58 -11.73
C PRO A 100 5.82 -1.75 -10.46
N LEU A 101 4.99 -0.76 -10.15
CA LEU A 101 5.13 0.10 -8.97
C LEU A 101 4.74 -0.65 -7.68
N TYR A 102 3.52 -1.19 -7.61
CA TYR A 102 3.07 -1.96 -6.46
C TYR A 102 3.91 -3.23 -6.27
N GLY A 103 4.20 -3.94 -7.37
CA GLY A 103 5.05 -5.11 -7.29
C GLY A 103 6.46 -4.81 -6.78
N THR A 104 7.04 -3.66 -7.15
CA THR A 104 8.34 -3.23 -6.60
C THR A 104 8.24 -2.94 -5.10
N ALA A 105 7.18 -2.27 -4.65
CA ALA A 105 6.94 -2.00 -3.24
C ALA A 105 6.91 -3.31 -2.42
N PHE A 106 6.08 -4.26 -2.82
CA PHE A 106 5.97 -5.56 -2.16
C PHE A 106 7.28 -6.37 -2.22
N MET A 107 7.99 -6.38 -3.34
CA MET A 107 9.29 -7.07 -3.45
C MET A 107 10.37 -6.45 -2.57
N LYS A 108 10.41 -5.12 -2.42
CA LYS A 108 11.34 -4.43 -1.53
C LYS A 108 11.03 -4.71 -0.07
N SER A 109 9.76 -4.67 0.31
CA SER A 109 9.27 -5.10 1.63
C SER A 109 9.66 -6.54 1.93
N GLY A 110 9.45 -7.43 0.96
CA GLY A 110 9.81 -8.83 1.10
C GLY A 110 11.30 -9.08 1.23
N ALA A 111 12.14 -8.26 0.59
CA ALA A 111 13.59 -8.35 0.76
C ALA A 111 14.04 -7.90 2.16
N LEU A 112 13.41 -6.83 2.71
CA LEU A 112 13.68 -6.33 4.06
C LEU A 112 13.31 -7.37 5.12
N LEU A 113 12.13 -7.97 5.01
CA LEU A 113 11.55 -8.88 6.00
C LEU A 113 11.90 -10.35 5.75
N ASN A 114 12.89 -10.64 4.92
CA ASN A 114 13.29 -12.00 4.57
C ASN A 114 13.66 -12.81 5.82
N GLY A 115 13.05 -13.98 5.97
CA GLY A 115 13.26 -14.87 7.11
C GLY A 115 12.50 -14.48 8.39
N LYS A 116 11.76 -13.36 8.41
CA LYS A 116 10.97 -12.95 9.57
C LYS A 116 9.62 -13.67 9.60
N THR A 117 9.27 -14.25 10.74
CA THR A 117 7.94 -14.82 11.03
C THR A 117 7.05 -13.88 11.84
N GLU A 118 7.63 -12.81 12.36
CA GLU A 118 6.95 -11.76 13.11
C GLU A 118 7.55 -10.40 12.72
N MET A 119 6.74 -9.35 12.77
CA MET A 119 7.16 -7.98 12.53
C MET A 119 6.54 -7.03 13.58
N ASP A 120 7.32 -6.02 13.98
CA ASP A 120 6.87 -4.96 14.87
C ASP A 120 6.61 -3.65 14.11
N MET A 121 6.31 -2.57 14.85
CA MET A 121 6.07 -1.26 14.26
C MET A 121 7.31 -0.64 13.61
N ASN A 122 8.51 -0.94 14.10
CA ASN A 122 9.74 -0.45 13.47
C ASN A 122 9.95 -1.14 12.12
N ASP A 123 9.71 -2.45 12.08
CA ASP A 123 9.71 -3.21 10.83
C ASP A 123 8.69 -2.67 9.83
N PHE A 124 7.49 -2.31 10.30
CA PHE A 124 6.44 -1.72 9.47
C PHE A 124 6.84 -0.35 8.91
N ILE A 125 7.41 0.52 9.74
CA ILE A 125 7.90 1.84 9.34
C ILE A 125 9.01 1.70 8.29
N GLU A 126 9.99 0.82 8.52
CA GLU A 126 11.07 0.58 7.56
C GLU A 126 10.55 -0.06 6.27
N MET A 127 9.58 -0.98 6.36
CA MET A 127 8.91 -1.57 5.21
C MET A 127 8.22 -0.51 4.33
N LEU A 128 7.55 0.46 4.93
CA LEU A 128 6.96 1.58 4.18
C LEU A 128 8.04 2.44 3.52
N GLN A 129 9.14 2.72 4.21
CA GLN A 129 10.25 3.49 3.66
C GLN A 129 10.85 2.82 2.42
N VAL A 130 11.20 1.54 2.50
CA VAL A 130 11.80 0.83 1.34
C VAL A 130 10.80 0.67 0.19
N SER A 131 9.49 0.61 0.48
CA SER A 131 8.43 0.62 -0.52
C SER A 131 8.39 1.95 -1.27
N ILE A 132 8.40 3.06 -0.55
CA ILE A 132 8.45 4.43 -1.09
C ILE A 132 9.69 4.60 -1.96
N ASP A 133 10.87 4.25 -1.47
CA ASP A 133 12.13 4.35 -2.21
C ASP A 133 12.10 3.50 -3.49
N GLY A 134 11.51 2.31 -3.41
CA GLY A 134 11.31 1.44 -4.55
C GLY A 134 10.42 2.07 -5.62
N ILE A 135 9.29 2.65 -5.21
CA ILE A 135 8.34 3.34 -6.10
C ILE A 135 9.00 4.59 -6.70
N MET A 136 9.68 5.41 -5.90
CA MET A 136 10.40 6.60 -6.37
C MET A 136 11.43 6.23 -7.44
N LYS A 137 12.25 5.21 -7.17
CA LYS A 137 13.28 4.75 -8.11
C LYS A 137 12.67 4.17 -9.39
N ARG A 138 11.61 3.37 -9.27
CA ARG A 138 10.97 2.69 -10.40
C ARG A 138 10.18 3.67 -11.27
N GLY A 139 9.40 4.55 -10.64
CA GLY A 139 8.55 5.54 -11.30
C GLY A 139 9.27 6.83 -11.68
N LYS A 140 10.51 7.02 -11.23
CA LYS A 140 11.27 8.27 -11.38
C LYS A 140 10.43 9.48 -10.96
N ALA A 141 9.73 9.33 -9.83
CA ALA A 141 8.82 10.32 -9.29
C ALA A 141 9.24 10.73 -7.88
N VAL A 142 8.86 11.94 -7.50
CA VAL A 142 9.07 12.51 -6.17
C VAL A 142 7.76 13.08 -5.63
N LYS A 143 7.74 13.48 -4.36
CA LYS A 143 6.61 14.19 -3.75
C LYS A 143 6.34 15.50 -4.49
N GLY A 144 5.07 15.84 -4.68
CA GLY A 144 4.64 17.06 -5.39
C GLY A 144 4.36 16.87 -6.89
N GLU A 145 4.42 15.62 -7.39
CA GLU A 145 4.19 15.31 -8.81
C GLU A 145 2.80 14.73 -9.12
N LYS A 146 1.88 14.79 -8.14
CA LYS A 146 0.51 14.25 -8.22
C LYS A 146 0.51 12.75 -8.49
N THR A 147 1.15 12.01 -7.58
CA THR A 147 1.27 10.56 -7.62
C THR A 147 0.88 9.94 -6.28
N MET A 148 0.87 8.60 -6.18
CA MET A 148 0.67 7.90 -4.90
C MET A 148 1.68 8.31 -3.81
N LEU A 149 2.84 8.83 -4.19
CA LEU A 149 3.87 9.29 -3.26
C LEU A 149 3.40 10.49 -2.42
N ASP A 150 2.48 11.29 -2.94
CA ASP A 150 1.92 12.44 -2.24
C ASP A 150 1.00 12.05 -1.06
N ALA A 151 0.53 10.80 -1.04
CA ALA A 151 -0.16 10.20 0.09
C ALA A 151 0.78 9.35 0.96
N MET A 152 1.65 8.54 0.33
CA MET A 152 2.48 7.57 1.03
C MET A 152 3.58 8.21 1.87
N ILE A 153 4.26 9.24 1.37
CA ILE A 153 5.36 9.91 2.08
C ILE A 153 4.83 10.61 3.34
N PRO A 154 3.78 11.46 3.29
CA PRO A 154 3.22 12.05 4.49
C PRO A 154 2.71 11.02 5.50
N ALA A 155 2.09 9.92 5.03
CA ALA A 155 1.64 8.85 5.89
C ALA A 155 2.79 8.20 6.66
N HIS A 156 3.87 7.82 5.95
CA HIS A 156 5.07 7.26 6.56
C HIS A 156 5.66 8.20 7.63
N ASP A 157 5.84 9.48 7.27
CA ASP A 157 6.45 10.46 8.16
C ASP A 157 5.61 10.68 9.43
N ALA A 158 4.27 10.72 9.29
CA ALA A 158 3.36 10.85 10.42
C ALA A 158 3.34 9.61 11.32
N ILE A 159 3.35 8.41 10.74
CA ILE A 159 3.44 7.14 11.49
C ILE A 159 4.74 7.13 12.31
N LYS A 160 5.87 7.38 11.65
CA LYS A 160 7.18 7.38 12.27
C LYS A 160 7.25 8.39 13.43
N ALA A 161 6.91 9.64 13.18
CA ALA A 161 6.97 10.70 14.18
C ALA A 161 6.05 10.42 15.38
N SER A 162 4.83 9.91 15.14
CA SER A 162 3.89 9.58 16.22
C SER A 162 4.39 8.40 17.05
N TYR A 163 4.91 7.35 16.39
CA TYR A 163 5.42 6.17 17.10
C TYR A 163 6.69 6.46 17.90
N GLU A 164 7.61 7.25 17.36
CA GLU A 164 8.82 7.71 18.06
C GLU A 164 8.50 8.56 19.29
N ALA A 165 7.35 9.27 19.32
CA ALA A 165 6.97 10.13 20.41
C ALA A 165 6.46 9.39 21.65
N ASP A 166 5.68 8.32 21.48
CA ASP A 166 4.99 7.64 22.60
C ASP A 166 4.87 6.11 22.49
N GLY A 167 5.30 5.52 21.39
CA GLY A 167 5.24 4.07 21.19
C GLY A 167 3.83 3.49 20.98
N ASP A 168 2.80 4.33 20.84
CA ASP A 168 1.41 3.89 20.63
C ASP A 168 1.20 3.58 19.12
N ALA A 169 1.21 2.29 18.78
CA ALA A 169 1.05 1.81 17.41
C ALA A 169 -0.29 2.25 16.78
N LYS A 170 -1.39 2.19 17.57
CA LYS A 170 -2.71 2.60 17.06
C LYS A 170 -2.73 4.08 16.71
N LYS A 171 -2.23 4.91 17.61
CA LYS A 171 -2.16 6.36 17.41
C LYS A 171 -1.28 6.71 16.22
N ALA A 172 -0.15 6.02 16.07
CA ALA A 172 0.73 6.19 14.92
C ALA A 172 0.02 5.84 13.59
N LEU A 173 -0.69 4.72 13.54
CA LEU A 173 -1.45 4.32 12.36
C LEU A 173 -2.59 5.31 12.04
N ASP A 174 -3.32 5.78 13.06
CA ASP A 174 -4.37 6.81 12.89
C ASP A 174 -3.78 8.13 12.34
N ALA A 175 -2.59 8.52 12.80
CA ALA A 175 -1.87 9.70 12.27
C ALA A 175 -1.48 9.50 10.80
N GLY A 176 -1.02 8.31 10.44
CA GLY A 176 -0.68 7.96 9.05
C GLY A 176 -1.88 8.03 8.12
N VAL A 177 -3.03 7.47 8.53
CA VAL A 177 -4.28 7.55 7.76
C VAL A 177 -4.68 8.99 7.50
N LYS A 178 -4.67 9.82 8.54
CA LYS A 178 -4.98 11.25 8.41
C LYS A 178 -4.03 11.97 7.44
N ALA A 179 -2.73 11.71 7.56
CA ALA A 179 -1.74 12.34 6.70
C ALA A 179 -1.86 11.86 5.22
N ALA A 180 -2.25 10.59 5.00
CA ALA A 180 -2.55 10.09 3.66
C ALA A 180 -3.77 10.78 3.05
N GLU A 181 -4.86 10.96 3.82
CA GLU A 181 -6.06 11.69 3.39
C GLU A 181 -5.73 13.15 3.02
N GLU A 182 -4.96 13.83 3.85
CA GLU A 182 -4.47 15.20 3.57
C GLU A 182 -3.58 15.24 2.32
N GLY A 183 -2.74 14.23 2.12
CA GLY A 183 -1.93 14.08 0.92
C GLY A 183 -2.77 13.91 -0.36
N ILE A 184 -3.84 13.13 -0.30
CA ILE A 184 -4.80 12.99 -1.41
C ILE A 184 -5.45 14.34 -1.73
N GLU A 185 -5.91 15.08 -0.72
CA GLU A 185 -6.50 16.41 -0.92
C GLU A 185 -5.48 17.40 -1.52
N TYR A 186 -4.23 17.34 -1.07
CA TYR A 186 -3.14 18.15 -1.62
C TYR A 186 -2.96 17.90 -3.12
N THR A 187 -3.10 16.67 -3.62
CA THR A 187 -2.95 16.38 -5.05
C THR A 187 -3.95 17.13 -5.93
N LYS A 188 -5.08 17.57 -5.39
CA LYS A 188 -6.06 18.39 -6.14
C LYS A 188 -5.56 19.79 -6.44
N THR A 189 -4.56 20.27 -5.70
CA THR A 189 -4.01 21.64 -5.80
C THR A 189 -2.78 21.74 -6.69
N ILE A 190 -2.22 20.62 -7.15
CA ILE A 190 -0.99 20.54 -7.92
C ILE A 190 -1.23 19.94 -9.32
N ILE A 191 -0.32 20.25 -10.23
CA ILE A 191 -0.35 19.75 -11.62
C ILE A 191 0.40 18.43 -11.70
N ALA A 192 -0.15 17.45 -12.42
CA ALA A 192 0.52 16.19 -12.66
C ALA A 192 1.72 16.37 -13.60
N THR A 193 2.85 15.79 -13.23
CA THR A 193 4.07 15.76 -14.05
C THR A 193 4.46 14.33 -14.44
N LYS A 194 3.70 13.34 -14.01
CA LYS A 194 3.92 11.92 -14.26
C LYS A 194 2.64 11.21 -14.72
N GLY A 195 2.83 10.11 -15.40
CA GLY A 195 1.73 9.28 -15.87
C GLY A 195 0.88 9.96 -16.95
N ARG A 196 -0.30 9.42 -17.21
CA ARG A 196 -1.22 9.93 -18.24
C ARG A 196 -1.76 11.32 -17.92
N ALA A 197 -1.97 11.60 -16.64
CA ALA A 197 -2.44 12.92 -16.18
C ALA A 197 -1.50 14.07 -16.54
N SER A 198 -0.22 13.79 -16.85
CA SER A 198 0.73 14.83 -17.29
C SER A 198 0.59 15.22 -18.76
N CYS A 199 -0.26 14.53 -19.51
CA CYS A 199 -0.50 14.80 -20.94
C CYS A 199 -1.70 15.75 -21.16
N LEU A 200 -2.32 16.22 -20.09
CA LEU A 200 -3.41 17.20 -20.09
C LEU A 200 -2.84 18.56 -19.68
#